data_dda84e361499ee203561fc4f72eabd04
#
_entry.id   dda84e361499ee203561fc4f72eabd04
#
_cell.length_a   1.000
_cell.length_b   1.000
_cell.length_c   1.000
_cell.angle_alpha   90.00
_cell.angle_beta   90.00
_cell.angle_gamma   90.00
#
_symmetry.space_group_name_H-M   'P 1'
#
loop_
_entity.id
_entity.type
_entity.pdbx_description
1 polymer ?
#
loop_
_entity_poly.entity_id
_entity_poly.type
_entity_poly.pdbx_seq_one_letter_code
_entity_poly.pdbx_strand_id
1 'polypeptide(L)'
;AVDRLADLGGELAELSKSSIENLAELLPPYWTRKNPIDLNYDASPELYGQAIKILAKDPEVANVLVMYAPSLTEDSLQIADAVVQASKGTRLNVFTCWLGQSTVMDAREEFYRAGLPSFFNPETAVMAFMQHVRHQRVQRLLTETPESFTDHFADRTHTRHVVNRALRAGRYHLSNREARDLVRDYGISTIETMYCDDMEEVLEVFAVERRPIDITIIHEQACHPFLDLSPTQRRYKGTVQKLNSEAAIMDSCRYLMEEYKSHFPESGFLGFAVQRSYQHVGGIEFSVGITRDALFGPLVVCGAAGAQINVMTDRQIALPPLNMVLARELLRRTYMYKLLKEHSLKPEEDIRAVSETLVTLSQIVIDIPEIKGLEISPLLFNEQGAVAVNIAINLADKPGRPIIQPYPRELEEWIVLPKSGRRVIIRPVLAEDEPAHRAFHELQSPESIRYRFFQYRKHFSREDVAQMVQIDYDREMVFIANAPREDGEGEETLGTVRTWTDADNLQCEFAVMVHDKMKGEGLGVALMQKMI
;
A
#
# COMPACT_ATOMS: atom_id res chain seq x y z
N ALA A 1 15.32 17.85 -17.84
CA ALA A 1 14.50 18.01 -16.61
C ALA A 1 13.21 17.19 -16.68
N VAL A 2 12.38 17.43 -17.70
CA VAL A 2 11.06 16.77 -17.83
C VAL A 2 11.19 15.25 -17.93
N ASP A 3 12.05 14.74 -18.82
CA ASP A 3 12.28 13.30 -18.97
C ASP A 3 12.75 12.68 -17.64
N ARG A 4 13.69 13.36 -16.95
CA ARG A 4 14.18 12.89 -15.66
C ARG A 4 13.10 12.91 -14.57
N LEU A 5 12.17 13.89 -14.62
CA LEU A 5 11.02 13.94 -13.72
C LEU A 5 10.10 12.73 -13.98
N ALA A 6 9.79 12.44 -15.23
CA ALA A 6 8.97 11.31 -15.64
C ALA A 6 9.63 9.95 -15.25
N ASP A 7 10.94 9.79 -15.49
CA ASP A 7 11.71 8.60 -15.09
C ASP A 7 11.63 8.31 -13.57
N LEU A 8 11.56 9.37 -12.75
CA LEU A 8 11.45 9.28 -11.31
C LEU A 8 9.99 9.17 -10.81
N GLY A 9 9.02 9.10 -11.73
CA GLY A 9 7.61 9.00 -11.44
C GLY A 9 6.95 10.31 -11.00
N GLY A 10 7.57 11.44 -11.35
CA GLY A 10 6.98 12.76 -11.16
C GLY A 10 6.15 13.19 -12.37
N GLU A 11 5.22 14.09 -12.15
CA GLU A 11 4.31 14.62 -13.17
C GLU A 11 4.41 16.14 -13.22
N LEU A 12 4.22 16.72 -14.42
CA LEU A 12 4.10 18.15 -14.59
C LEU A 12 2.69 18.59 -14.18
N ALA A 13 2.59 19.67 -13.40
CA ALA A 13 1.30 20.24 -13.04
C ALA A 13 0.54 20.71 -14.30
N GLU A 14 -0.73 20.39 -14.37
CA GLU A 14 -1.65 20.98 -15.35
C GLU A 14 -2.00 22.40 -14.89
N LEU A 15 -1.76 23.38 -15.76
CA LEU A 15 -2.04 24.79 -15.44
C LEU A 15 -3.54 25.05 -15.52
N SER A 16 -4.08 25.80 -14.58
CA SER A 16 -5.46 26.25 -14.63
C SER A 16 -5.71 27.17 -15.84
N LYS A 17 -6.94 27.22 -16.34
CA LYS A 17 -7.32 28.11 -17.47
C LYS A 17 -6.97 29.55 -17.17
N SER A 18 -7.21 30.01 -15.95
CA SER A 18 -6.87 31.38 -15.52
C SER A 18 -5.37 31.65 -15.61
N SER A 19 -4.52 30.69 -15.17
CA SER A 19 -3.07 30.84 -15.29
C SER A 19 -2.61 30.86 -16.74
N ILE A 20 -3.18 30.02 -17.61
CA ILE A 20 -2.87 30.00 -19.04
C ILE A 20 -3.24 31.34 -19.69
N GLU A 21 -4.40 31.90 -19.36
CA GLU A 21 -4.85 33.21 -19.91
C GLU A 21 -3.93 34.35 -19.47
N ASN A 22 -3.63 34.42 -18.17
CA ASN A 22 -2.72 35.44 -17.62
C ASN A 22 -1.29 35.32 -18.16
N LEU A 23 -0.78 34.10 -18.33
CA LEU A 23 0.53 33.87 -18.95
C LEU A 23 0.52 34.23 -20.44
N ALA A 24 -0.57 34.00 -21.17
CA ALA A 24 -0.70 34.36 -22.59
C ALA A 24 -0.71 35.87 -22.86
N GLU A 25 -1.08 36.68 -21.87
CA GLU A 25 -0.96 38.16 -21.95
C GLU A 25 0.49 38.64 -21.81
N LEU A 26 1.34 37.84 -21.12
CA LEU A 26 2.74 38.18 -20.85
C LEU A 26 3.71 37.57 -21.87
N LEU A 27 3.38 36.39 -22.37
CA LEU A 27 4.27 35.61 -23.24
C LEU A 27 3.99 35.82 -24.71
N PRO A 28 4.98 35.61 -25.59
CA PRO A 28 4.81 35.74 -27.01
C PRO A 28 3.70 34.83 -27.57
N PRO A 29 3.04 35.21 -28.68
CA PRO A 29 1.93 34.45 -29.27
C PRO A 29 2.27 33.01 -29.69
N TYR A 30 3.56 32.72 -29.87
CA TYR A 30 4.04 31.38 -30.22
C TYR A 30 4.28 30.46 -29.00
N TRP A 31 4.05 30.95 -27.76
CA TRP A 31 4.08 30.08 -26.57
C TRP A 31 3.05 28.96 -26.69
N THR A 32 3.47 27.74 -26.36
CA THR A 32 2.69 26.50 -26.53
C THR A 32 1.47 26.40 -25.62
N ARG A 33 1.30 27.30 -24.64
CA ARG A 33 0.27 27.28 -23.58
C ARG A 33 0.28 26.02 -22.73
N LYS A 34 1.46 25.42 -22.55
CA LYS A 34 1.69 24.19 -21.80
C LYS A 34 2.82 24.38 -20.80
N ASN A 35 2.88 23.46 -19.84
CA ASN A 35 4.01 23.25 -18.95
C ASN A 35 4.98 22.25 -19.63
N PRO A 36 6.31 22.50 -19.68
CA PRO A 36 7.02 23.63 -19.10
C PRO A 36 6.76 24.96 -19.79
N ILE A 37 6.79 26.04 -18.99
CA ILE A 37 6.61 27.40 -19.48
C ILE A 37 7.96 27.92 -20.01
N ASP A 38 8.06 28.20 -21.30
CA ASP A 38 9.24 28.76 -21.91
C ASP A 38 9.13 30.28 -21.93
N LEU A 39 10.03 30.95 -21.19
CA LEU A 39 10.13 32.42 -21.11
C LEU A 39 11.05 33.00 -22.16
N ASN A 40 11.69 32.19 -23.01
CA ASN A 40 12.81 32.52 -23.90
C ASN A 40 14.14 32.82 -23.17
N TYR A 41 15.23 32.79 -23.94
CA TYR A 41 16.59 32.98 -23.43
C TYR A 41 16.92 34.45 -23.07
N ASP A 42 16.13 35.41 -23.56
CA ASP A 42 16.25 36.86 -23.36
C ASP A 42 15.16 37.43 -22.43
N ALA A 43 14.54 36.57 -21.64
CA ALA A 43 13.49 36.94 -20.70
C ALA A 43 13.99 37.88 -19.62
N SER A 44 13.30 39.04 -19.46
CA SER A 44 13.68 40.05 -18.46
C SER A 44 13.43 39.56 -17.02
N PRO A 45 14.12 40.15 -16.01
CA PRO A 45 13.85 39.86 -14.59
C PRO A 45 12.39 40.00 -14.19
N GLU A 46 11.69 41.03 -14.75
CA GLU A 46 10.27 41.30 -14.49
C GLU A 46 9.39 40.15 -14.98
N LEU A 47 9.73 39.55 -16.12
CA LEU A 47 8.95 38.44 -16.71
C LEU A 47 9.02 37.19 -15.84
N TYR A 48 10.22 36.85 -15.32
CA TYR A 48 10.37 35.76 -14.33
C TYR A 48 9.54 36.00 -13.07
N GLY A 49 9.60 37.24 -12.53
CA GLY A 49 8.84 37.63 -11.37
C GLY A 49 7.32 37.55 -11.55
N GLN A 50 6.83 38.02 -12.72
CA GLN A 50 5.40 37.97 -13.05
C GLN A 50 4.91 36.54 -13.24
N ALA A 51 5.65 35.69 -13.93
CA ALA A 51 5.31 34.30 -14.14
C ALA A 51 5.18 33.55 -12.79
N ILE A 52 6.13 33.74 -11.87
CA ILE A 52 6.06 33.14 -10.53
C ILE A 52 4.83 33.62 -9.75
N LYS A 53 4.49 34.92 -9.82
CA LYS A 53 3.31 35.47 -9.14
C LYS A 53 1.99 34.92 -9.71
N ILE A 54 1.93 34.63 -11.01
CA ILE A 54 0.77 33.97 -11.62
C ILE A 54 0.66 32.54 -11.10
N LEU A 55 1.77 31.76 -11.14
CA LEU A 55 1.80 30.40 -10.66
C LEU A 55 1.50 30.29 -9.16
N ALA A 56 1.87 31.28 -8.36
CA ALA A 56 1.56 31.33 -6.93
C ALA A 56 0.06 31.39 -6.62
N LYS A 57 -0.75 31.86 -7.56
CA LYS A 57 -2.21 31.93 -7.45
C LYS A 57 -2.91 30.67 -7.99
N ASP A 58 -2.19 29.82 -8.73
CA ASP A 58 -2.75 28.61 -9.31
C ASP A 58 -2.88 27.50 -8.25
N PRO A 59 -4.10 26.99 -7.95
CA PRO A 59 -4.30 25.95 -6.94
C PRO A 59 -3.62 24.63 -7.30
N GLU A 60 -3.44 24.33 -8.56
CA GLU A 60 -2.83 23.10 -9.06
C GLU A 60 -1.29 23.09 -8.98
N VAL A 61 -0.68 24.26 -8.74
CA VAL A 61 0.77 24.41 -8.67
C VAL A 61 1.22 24.61 -7.23
N ALA A 62 1.96 23.64 -6.69
CA ALA A 62 2.56 23.70 -5.35
C ALA A 62 4.08 23.91 -5.40
N ASN A 63 4.73 23.46 -6.47
CA ASN A 63 6.18 23.47 -6.62
C ASN A 63 6.57 24.01 -7.98
N VAL A 64 7.64 24.78 -8.03
CA VAL A 64 8.16 25.38 -9.27
C VAL A 64 9.67 25.16 -9.36
N LEU A 65 10.15 24.63 -10.48
CA LEU A 65 11.56 24.63 -10.83
C LEU A 65 11.83 25.75 -11.84
N VAL A 66 12.53 26.78 -11.40
CA VAL A 66 12.99 27.89 -12.25
C VAL A 66 14.34 27.54 -12.83
N MET A 67 14.44 27.54 -14.15
CA MET A 67 15.68 27.24 -14.86
C MET A 67 16.16 28.46 -15.62
N TYR A 68 17.45 28.72 -15.54
CA TYR A 68 18.11 29.81 -16.26
C TYR A 68 19.39 29.32 -16.93
N ALA A 69 19.58 29.71 -18.19
CA ALA A 69 20.81 29.59 -18.93
C ALA A 69 21.36 30.98 -19.22
N PRO A 70 22.69 31.26 -19.05
CA PRO A 70 23.26 32.56 -19.28
C PRO A 70 22.94 33.11 -20.68
N SER A 71 22.43 34.32 -20.75
CA SER A 71 22.22 35.09 -21.97
C SER A 71 23.28 36.20 -22.11
N LEU A 72 23.39 36.80 -23.28
CA LEU A 72 24.30 37.93 -23.52
C LEU A 72 23.63 39.27 -23.15
N THR A 73 22.32 39.29 -22.95
CA THR A 73 21.51 40.50 -22.81
C THR A 73 21.07 40.76 -21.36
N GLU A 74 20.94 39.70 -20.57
CA GLU A 74 20.36 39.80 -19.21
C GLU A 74 21.37 39.42 -18.14
N ASP A 75 21.36 40.12 -17.01
CA ASP A 75 22.19 39.84 -15.85
C ASP A 75 21.55 38.74 -14.99
N SER A 76 22.31 37.66 -14.78
CA SER A 76 21.88 36.51 -14.00
C SER A 76 21.51 36.87 -12.55
N LEU A 77 22.15 37.88 -11.96
CA LEU A 77 21.89 38.33 -10.58
C LEU A 77 20.55 39.08 -10.50
N GLN A 78 20.25 39.97 -11.48
CA GLN A 78 18.98 40.69 -11.51
C GLN A 78 17.79 39.75 -11.68
N ILE A 79 17.95 38.70 -12.50
CA ILE A 79 16.90 37.64 -12.60
C ILE A 79 16.76 36.90 -11.30
N ALA A 80 17.86 36.55 -10.61
CA ALA A 80 17.81 35.87 -9.32
C ALA A 80 17.11 36.71 -8.27
N ASP A 81 17.41 38.00 -8.21
CA ASP A 81 16.72 38.96 -7.31
C ASP A 81 15.21 38.99 -7.57
N ALA A 82 14.79 39.05 -8.83
CA ALA A 82 13.39 39.06 -9.21
C ALA A 82 12.69 37.75 -8.79
N VAL A 83 13.34 36.59 -8.95
CA VAL A 83 12.83 35.29 -8.51
C VAL A 83 12.71 35.25 -6.98
N VAL A 84 13.74 35.71 -6.25
CA VAL A 84 13.72 35.80 -4.78
C VAL A 84 12.57 36.68 -4.29
N GLN A 85 12.42 37.85 -4.86
CA GLN A 85 11.33 38.77 -4.46
C GLN A 85 9.95 38.23 -4.77
N ALA A 86 9.78 37.58 -5.93
CA ALA A 86 8.51 36.97 -6.32
C ALA A 86 8.14 35.75 -5.49
N SER A 87 9.12 35.05 -4.92
CA SER A 87 8.93 33.86 -4.08
C SER A 87 8.56 34.20 -2.64
N LYS A 88 8.88 35.41 -2.16
CA LYS A 88 8.61 35.83 -0.77
C LYS A 88 7.12 35.84 -0.45
N GLY A 89 6.74 35.16 0.64
CA GLY A 89 5.35 35.13 1.12
C GLY A 89 4.40 34.32 0.22
N THR A 90 4.90 33.59 -0.76
CA THR A 90 4.09 32.67 -1.55
C THR A 90 4.01 31.29 -0.89
N ARG A 91 3.00 30.51 -1.26
CA ARG A 91 2.86 29.10 -0.86
C ARG A 91 3.71 28.14 -1.70
N LEU A 92 4.39 28.64 -2.73
CA LEU A 92 5.17 27.81 -3.65
C LEU A 92 6.49 27.38 -3.03
N ASN A 93 6.83 26.11 -3.21
CA ASN A 93 8.19 25.64 -3.03
C ASN A 93 8.98 25.92 -4.34
N VAL A 94 9.91 26.86 -4.28
CA VAL A 94 10.70 27.27 -5.45
C VAL A 94 12.06 26.62 -5.38
N PHE A 95 12.38 25.85 -6.42
CA PHE A 95 13.69 25.29 -6.70
C PHE A 95 14.32 26.05 -7.85
N THR A 96 15.61 26.27 -7.81
CA THR A 96 16.31 27.04 -8.86
C THR A 96 17.42 26.21 -9.50
N CYS A 97 17.58 26.34 -10.81
CA CYS A 97 18.66 25.70 -11.55
C CYS A 97 19.31 26.73 -12.48
N TRP A 98 20.45 27.30 -12.05
CA TRP A 98 21.23 28.25 -12.80
C TRP A 98 22.38 27.52 -13.48
N LEU A 99 22.26 27.36 -14.80
CA LEU A 99 23.28 26.71 -15.63
C LEU A 99 24.49 27.65 -15.80
N GLY A 100 25.70 27.09 -15.81
CA GLY A 100 26.94 27.83 -15.91
C GLY A 100 27.82 27.74 -14.67
N GLN A 101 29.00 28.36 -14.71
CA GLN A 101 29.96 28.37 -13.59
C GLN A 101 30.12 29.79 -13.05
N SER A 102 31.19 30.49 -13.45
CA SER A 102 31.55 31.82 -12.92
C SER A 102 30.49 32.88 -13.19
N THR A 103 29.79 32.80 -14.30
CA THR A 103 28.77 33.80 -14.74
C THR A 103 27.50 33.82 -13.89
N VAL A 104 27.29 32.81 -13.04
CA VAL A 104 26.07 32.66 -12.23
C VAL A 104 26.36 32.47 -10.74
N MET A 105 27.62 32.66 -10.32
CA MET A 105 28.01 32.49 -8.92
C MET A 105 27.29 33.45 -7.97
N ASP A 106 27.24 34.74 -8.33
CA ASP A 106 26.61 35.76 -7.51
C ASP A 106 25.11 35.51 -7.37
N ALA A 107 24.46 35.09 -8.43
CA ALA A 107 23.03 34.70 -8.42
C ALA A 107 22.78 33.51 -7.49
N ARG A 108 23.64 32.52 -7.47
CA ARG A 108 23.53 31.36 -6.55
C ARG A 108 23.75 31.76 -5.09
N GLU A 109 24.68 32.67 -4.84
CA GLU A 109 24.90 33.19 -3.51
C GLU A 109 23.67 33.95 -2.99
N GLU A 110 22.98 34.70 -3.88
CA GLU A 110 21.73 35.37 -3.53
C GLU A 110 20.61 34.37 -3.20
N PHE A 111 20.46 33.29 -3.96
CA PHE A 111 19.51 32.22 -3.62
C PHE A 111 19.84 31.57 -2.28
N TYR A 112 21.12 31.32 -1.99
CA TYR A 112 21.54 30.76 -0.71
C TYR A 112 21.20 31.70 0.45
N ARG A 113 21.45 33.01 0.32
CA ARG A 113 21.07 34.03 1.32
C ARG A 113 19.55 34.09 1.52
N ALA A 114 18.80 33.91 0.46
CA ALA A 114 17.34 33.91 0.49
C ALA A 114 16.74 32.58 0.98
N GLY A 115 17.55 31.55 1.21
CA GLY A 115 17.09 30.21 1.63
C GLY A 115 16.43 29.40 0.51
N LEU A 116 16.66 29.75 -0.77
CA LEU A 116 16.16 29.02 -1.93
C LEU A 116 17.19 28.00 -2.40
N PRO A 117 16.81 26.71 -2.59
CA PRO A 117 17.72 25.69 -3.11
C PRO A 117 18.10 25.98 -4.55
N SER A 118 19.41 25.99 -4.86
CA SER A 118 19.95 26.23 -6.19
C SER A 118 20.89 25.12 -6.65
N PHE A 119 20.77 24.70 -7.90
CA PHE A 119 21.46 23.54 -8.47
C PHE A 119 22.22 23.90 -9.75
N PHE A 120 23.27 23.09 -10.04
CA PHE A 120 24.15 23.28 -11.20
C PHE A 120 23.58 22.71 -12.49
N ASN A 121 22.73 21.69 -12.37
CA ASN A 121 22.13 21.02 -13.52
C ASN A 121 20.69 20.59 -13.19
N PRO A 122 19.88 20.40 -14.26
CA PRO A 122 18.47 20.03 -14.10
C PRO A 122 18.23 18.69 -13.44
N GLU A 123 19.11 17.72 -13.65
CA GLU A 123 18.95 16.36 -13.11
C GLU A 123 19.07 16.36 -11.60
N THR A 124 20.08 17.05 -11.06
CA THR A 124 20.25 17.20 -9.61
C THR A 124 19.10 17.98 -8.98
N ALA A 125 18.61 19.05 -9.66
CA ALA A 125 17.44 19.81 -9.21
C ALA A 125 16.18 18.94 -9.12
N VAL A 126 15.91 18.14 -10.15
CA VAL A 126 14.78 17.21 -10.17
C VAL A 126 14.94 16.10 -9.13
N MET A 127 16.14 15.56 -8.94
CA MET A 127 16.38 14.57 -7.90
C MET A 127 16.10 15.13 -6.50
N ALA A 128 16.59 16.34 -6.20
CA ALA A 128 16.35 16.99 -4.91
C ALA A 128 14.86 17.30 -4.71
N PHE A 129 14.18 17.77 -5.74
CA PHE A 129 12.74 17.97 -5.74
C PHE A 129 11.98 16.68 -5.45
N MET A 130 12.31 15.58 -6.14
CA MET A 130 11.65 14.30 -5.92
C MET A 130 11.93 13.71 -4.54
N GLN A 131 13.11 13.97 -3.94
CA GLN A 131 13.37 13.62 -2.54
C GLN A 131 12.48 14.42 -1.58
N HIS A 132 12.28 15.71 -1.83
CA HIS A 132 11.37 16.54 -1.04
C HIS A 132 9.92 16.02 -1.13
N VAL A 133 9.44 15.70 -2.34
CA VAL A 133 8.11 15.12 -2.55
C VAL A 133 7.96 13.78 -1.81
N ARG A 134 8.98 12.91 -1.90
CA ARG A 134 8.99 11.63 -1.17
C ARG A 134 8.96 11.83 0.33
N HIS A 135 9.74 12.77 0.84
CA HIS A 135 9.75 13.09 2.27
C HIS A 135 8.37 13.57 2.75
N GLN A 136 7.77 14.54 2.07
CA GLN A 136 6.42 15.02 2.41
C GLN A 136 5.39 13.89 2.38
N ARG A 137 5.50 13.00 1.41
CA ARG A 137 4.62 11.83 1.31
C ARG A 137 4.79 10.88 2.48
N VAL A 138 6.03 10.55 2.86
CA VAL A 138 6.31 9.70 4.02
C VAL A 138 5.73 10.33 5.29
N GLN A 139 5.91 11.64 5.48
CA GLN A 139 5.31 12.35 6.61
C GLN A 139 3.77 12.25 6.64
N ARG A 140 3.11 12.36 5.49
CA ARG A 140 1.65 12.16 5.42
C ARG A 140 1.25 10.72 5.76
N LEU A 141 1.95 9.73 5.20
CA LEU A 141 1.69 8.31 5.46
C LEU A 141 1.84 7.97 6.96
N LEU A 142 2.83 8.57 7.63
CA LEU A 142 3.06 8.38 9.07
C LEU A 142 1.97 9.01 9.95
N THR A 143 1.18 9.94 9.42
CA THR A 143 0.11 10.63 10.15
C THR A 143 -1.29 10.28 9.62
N GLU A 144 -1.37 9.46 8.59
CA GLU A 144 -2.65 9.04 8.00
C GLU A 144 -3.29 7.96 8.86
N THR A 145 -4.53 8.22 9.30
CA THR A 145 -5.33 7.22 10.00
C THR A 145 -5.87 6.22 8.99
N PRO A 146 -5.54 4.92 9.11
CA PRO A 146 -6.06 3.91 8.19
C PRO A 146 -7.59 3.81 8.27
N GLU A 147 -8.21 3.50 7.14
CA GLU A 147 -9.60 3.07 7.14
C GLU A 147 -9.72 1.74 7.90
N SER A 148 -10.76 1.61 8.74
CA SER A 148 -11.04 0.35 9.41
C SER A 148 -11.28 -0.75 8.39
N PHE A 149 -10.47 -1.79 8.42
CA PHE A 149 -10.68 -2.97 7.61
C PHE A 149 -11.54 -3.95 8.41
N THR A 150 -12.78 -4.14 7.97
CA THR A 150 -13.70 -5.07 8.63
C THR A 150 -13.20 -6.49 8.38
N ASP A 151 -12.84 -7.14 9.46
CA ASP A 151 -12.36 -8.53 9.47
C ASP A 151 -13.55 -9.46 9.15
N HIS A 152 -13.70 -9.83 7.87
CA HIS A 152 -14.76 -10.73 7.40
C HIS A 152 -14.43 -12.22 7.62
N PHE A 153 -13.49 -12.54 8.47
CA PHE A 153 -12.96 -13.90 8.64
C PHE A 153 -13.95 -14.81 9.35
N ALA A 154 -14.65 -15.60 8.55
CA ALA A 154 -15.71 -16.45 9.05
C ALA A 154 -15.24 -17.72 9.77
N ASP A 155 -14.14 -18.35 9.34
CA ASP A 155 -13.74 -19.65 9.92
C ASP A 155 -12.23 -19.93 9.93
N ARG A 156 -11.53 -19.27 10.84
CA ARG A 156 -10.09 -19.55 11.10
C ARG A 156 -9.84 -20.98 11.60
N THR A 157 -10.83 -21.62 12.18
CA THR A 157 -10.72 -23.00 12.72
C THR A 157 -10.59 -23.99 11.58
N HIS A 158 -11.41 -23.86 10.53
CA HIS A 158 -11.33 -24.70 9.34
C HIS A 158 -9.96 -24.60 8.66
N THR A 159 -9.50 -23.38 8.38
CA THR A 159 -8.19 -23.13 7.75
C THR A 159 -7.04 -23.74 8.56
N ARG A 160 -7.01 -23.51 9.88
CA ARG A 160 -5.98 -24.09 10.77
C ARG A 160 -6.01 -25.62 10.75
N HIS A 161 -7.19 -26.20 10.65
CA HIS A 161 -7.35 -27.66 10.56
C HIS A 161 -6.78 -28.22 9.24
N VAL A 162 -7.02 -27.55 8.12
CA VAL A 162 -6.49 -27.95 6.79
C VAL A 162 -4.95 -27.91 6.82
N VAL A 163 -4.34 -26.83 7.30
CA VAL A 163 -2.88 -26.69 7.38
C VAL A 163 -2.27 -27.77 8.28
N ASN A 164 -2.82 -27.96 9.48
CA ASN A 164 -2.34 -28.98 10.43
C ASN A 164 -2.47 -30.41 9.85
N ARG A 165 -3.53 -30.70 9.11
CA ARG A 165 -3.72 -32.00 8.46
C ARG A 165 -2.65 -32.24 7.38
N ALA A 166 -2.35 -31.23 6.54
CA ALA A 166 -1.32 -31.32 5.53
C ALA A 166 0.07 -31.57 6.14
N LEU A 167 0.45 -30.81 7.17
CA LEU A 167 1.74 -30.95 7.85
C LEU A 167 1.87 -32.31 8.56
N ARG A 168 0.84 -32.81 9.24
CA ARG A 168 0.83 -34.15 9.86
C ARG A 168 0.98 -35.28 8.84
N ALA A 169 0.51 -35.07 7.61
CA ALA A 169 0.69 -36.00 6.50
C ALA A 169 2.06 -35.86 5.79
N GLY A 170 2.96 -35.01 6.29
CA GLY A 170 4.25 -34.73 5.67
C GLY A 170 4.16 -33.93 4.36
N ARG A 171 3.02 -33.30 4.08
CA ARG A 171 2.84 -32.47 2.87
C ARG A 171 3.17 -31.01 3.19
N TYR A 172 4.10 -30.46 2.45
CA TYR A 172 4.55 -29.06 2.54
C TYR A 172 3.92 -28.16 1.47
N HIS A 173 2.86 -28.59 0.85
CA HIS A 173 2.03 -27.85 -0.07
C HIS A 173 0.56 -28.20 0.15
N LEU A 174 -0.30 -27.26 -0.12
CA LEU A 174 -1.75 -27.48 -0.17
C LEU A 174 -2.16 -27.87 -1.58
N SER A 175 -3.13 -28.78 -1.69
CA SER A 175 -3.77 -29.03 -2.98
C SER A 175 -4.45 -27.77 -3.50
N ASN A 176 -4.70 -27.67 -4.81
CA ASN A 176 -5.34 -26.51 -5.41
C ASN A 176 -6.72 -26.22 -4.77
N ARG A 177 -7.48 -27.25 -4.40
CA ARG A 177 -8.75 -27.12 -3.68
C ARG A 177 -8.53 -26.54 -2.27
N GLU A 178 -7.62 -27.13 -1.49
CA GLU A 178 -7.31 -26.67 -0.14
C GLU A 178 -6.81 -25.20 -0.13
N ALA A 179 -5.98 -24.83 -1.12
CA ALA A 179 -5.50 -23.46 -1.27
C ALA A 179 -6.62 -22.47 -1.59
N ARG A 180 -7.58 -22.85 -2.44
CA ARG A 180 -8.76 -22.04 -2.76
C ARG A 180 -9.68 -21.86 -1.56
N ASP A 181 -9.97 -22.96 -0.86
CA ASP A 181 -10.82 -22.93 0.32
C ASP A 181 -10.19 -22.02 1.39
N LEU A 182 -8.88 -22.12 1.61
CA LEU A 182 -8.15 -21.26 2.52
C LEU A 182 -8.32 -19.77 2.21
N VAL A 183 -8.04 -19.33 0.97
CA VAL A 183 -8.15 -17.90 0.64
C VAL A 183 -9.60 -17.43 0.64
N ARG A 184 -10.55 -18.32 0.35
CA ARG A 184 -11.99 -18.03 0.41
C ARG A 184 -12.47 -17.86 1.84
N ASP A 185 -11.96 -18.66 2.80
CA ASP A 185 -12.22 -18.51 4.24
C ASP A 185 -11.78 -17.13 4.75
N TYR A 186 -10.81 -16.50 4.07
CA TYR A 186 -10.36 -15.12 4.34
C TYR A 186 -11.06 -14.06 3.48
N GLY A 187 -12.13 -14.40 2.77
CA GLY A 187 -12.93 -13.45 2.00
C GLY A 187 -12.38 -13.09 0.63
N ILE A 188 -11.30 -13.72 0.16
CA ILE A 188 -10.80 -13.51 -1.20
C ILE A 188 -11.68 -14.30 -2.18
N SER A 189 -12.36 -13.60 -3.09
CA SER A 189 -13.18 -14.23 -4.11
C SER A 189 -12.32 -15.06 -5.07
N THR A 190 -12.79 -16.25 -5.42
CA THR A 190 -12.11 -17.17 -6.35
C THR A 190 -13.02 -17.52 -7.51
N ILE A 191 -12.42 -17.73 -8.68
CA ILE A 191 -13.18 -18.23 -9.84
C ILE A 191 -13.74 -19.61 -9.54
N GLU A 192 -14.96 -19.88 -9.97
CA GLU A 192 -15.56 -21.22 -9.87
C GLU A 192 -14.74 -22.22 -10.70
N THR A 193 -14.37 -23.33 -10.07
CA THR A 193 -13.47 -24.32 -10.67
C THR A 193 -14.01 -25.71 -10.45
N MET A 194 -14.12 -26.47 -11.51
CA MET A 194 -14.45 -27.89 -11.51
C MET A 194 -13.16 -28.70 -11.64
N TYR A 195 -13.03 -29.74 -10.86
CA TYR A 195 -11.87 -30.61 -10.85
C TYR A 195 -12.23 -31.91 -11.54
N CYS A 196 -11.45 -32.29 -12.54
CA CYS A 196 -11.61 -33.47 -13.37
C CYS A 196 -10.37 -34.35 -13.24
N ASP A 197 -10.57 -35.64 -13.01
CA ASP A 197 -9.47 -36.57 -12.84
C ASP A 197 -8.86 -36.95 -14.20
N ASP A 198 -9.65 -36.88 -15.26
CA ASP A 198 -9.23 -37.21 -16.62
C ASP A 198 -9.89 -36.32 -17.69
N MET A 199 -9.57 -36.63 -18.97
CA MET A 199 -10.07 -35.88 -20.12
C MET A 199 -11.58 -36.15 -20.39
N GLU A 200 -12.12 -37.31 -20.01
CA GLU A 200 -13.53 -37.65 -20.24
C GLU A 200 -14.40 -36.77 -19.35
N GLU A 201 -14.04 -36.61 -18.09
CA GLU A 201 -14.71 -35.69 -17.18
C GLU A 201 -14.64 -34.22 -17.64
N VAL A 202 -13.53 -33.78 -18.24
CA VAL A 202 -13.41 -32.45 -18.83
C VAL A 202 -14.43 -32.23 -19.95
N LEU A 203 -14.62 -33.25 -20.81
CA LEU A 203 -15.63 -33.19 -21.88
C LEU A 203 -17.06 -33.19 -21.34
N GLU A 204 -17.34 -33.93 -20.27
CA GLU A 204 -18.64 -33.91 -19.60
C GLU A 204 -18.94 -32.50 -19.02
N VAL A 205 -17.98 -31.87 -18.36
CA VAL A 205 -18.09 -30.50 -17.86
C VAL A 205 -18.38 -29.53 -19.00
N PHE A 206 -17.66 -29.63 -20.12
CA PHE A 206 -17.88 -28.76 -21.27
C PHE A 206 -19.28 -28.96 -21.90
N ALA A 207 -19.77 -30.20 -21.97
CA ALA A 207 -21.10 -30.49 -22.48
C ALA A 207 -22.23 -29.83 -21.65
N VAL A 208 -22.02 -29.71 -20.33
CA VAL A 208 -22.95 -29.03 -19.41
C VAL A 208 -22.82 -27.50 -19.52
N GLU A 209 -21.59 -26.97 -19.51
CA GLU A 209 -21.32 -25.53 -19.49
C GLU A 209 -21.72 -24.83 -20.79
N ARG A 210 -21.52 -25.45 -21.94
CA ARG A 210 -21.83 -24.93 -23.30
C ARG A 210 -21.27 -23.52 -23.57
N ARG A 211 -20.18 -23.15 -22.89
CA ARG A 211 -19.45 -21.89 -23.02
C ARG A 211 -17.97 -22.18 -23.15
N PRO A 212 -17.18 -21.26 -23.68
CA PRO A 212 -15.74 -21.43 -23.70
C PRO A 212 -15.19 -21.68 -22.29
N ILE A 213 -14.29 -22.66 -22.18
CA ILE A 213 -13.63 -23.03 -20.93
C ILE A 213 -12.13 -22.82 -21.02
N ASP A 214 -11.52 -22.64 -19.87
CA ASP A 214 -10.09 -22.65 -19.64
C ASP A 214 -9.72 -23.94 -18.90
N ILE A 215 -8.67 -24.62 -19.35
CA ILE A 215 -8.19 -25.86 -18.74
C ILE A 215 -6.79 -25.64 -18.22
N THR A 216 -6.58 -25.94 -16.94
CA THR A 216 -5.27 -25.95 -16.30
C THR A 216 -4.94 -27.36 -15.84
N ILE A 217 -3.76 -27.87 -16.20
CA ILE A 217 -3.30 -29.15 -15.68
C ILE A 217 -2.86 -29.01 -14.23
N ILE A 218 -3.24 -29.96 -13.39
CA ILE A 218 -2.85 -30.02 -11.98
C ILE A 218 -1.88 -31.17 -11.78
N HIS A 219 -0.75 -30.89 -11.20
CA HIS A 219 0.27 -31.85 -10.80
C HIS A 219 0.90 -31.42 -9.49
N GLU A 220 1.63 -32.31 -8.81
CA GLU A 220 2.17 -32.02 -7.48
C GLU A 220 2.96 -30.72 -7.41
N GLN A 221 3.80 -30.43 -8.41
CA GLN A 221 4.58 -29.19 -8.45
C GLN A 221 3.78 -27.95 -8.90
N ALA A 222 2.60 -28.13 -9.53
CA ALA A 222 1.70 -27.01 -9.82
C ALA A 222 1.08 -26.39 -8.55
N CYS A 223 1.21 -27.07 -7.42
CA CYS A 223 0.81 -26.56 -6.11
C CYS A 223 1.86 -25.63 -5.49
N HIS A 224 3.01 -25.43 -6.14
CA HIS A 224 4.06 -24.54 -5.66
C HIS A 224 3.89 -23.13 -6.23
N PRO A 225 4.12 -22.08 -5.42
CA PRO A 225 4.16 -20.72 -5.90
C PRO A 225 5.17 -20.56 -7.05
N PHE A 226 4.80 -19.76 -8.04
CA PHE A 226 5.65 -19.46 -9.19
C PHE A 226 7.03 -18.92 -8.78
N LEU A 227 7.09 -18.22 -7.63
CA LEU A 227 8.33 -17.67 -7.07
C LEU A 227 9.35 -18.74 -6.68
N ASP A 228 8.90 -19.93 -6.31
CA ASP A 228 9.74 -21.06 -5.89
C ASP A 228 10.20 -21.93 -7.08
N LEU A 229 9.69 -21.68 -8.29
CA LEU A 229 10.05 -22.43 -9.48
C LEU A 229 11.37 -21.92 -10.10
N SER A 230 12.13 -22.85 -10.73
CA SER A 230 13.31 -22.50 -11.50
C SER A 230 12.96 -21.61 -12.72
N PRO A 231 13.91 -20.86 -13.30
CA PRO A 231 13.65 -20.03 -14.48
C PRO A 231 13.08 -20.81 -15.68
N THR A 232 13.46 -22.08 -15.84
CA THR A 232 12.95 -22.96 -16.90
C THR A 232 11.51 -23.35 -16.63
N GLN A 233 11.18 -23.72 -15.39
CA GLN A 233 9.84 -24.08 -14.97
C GLN A 233 8.86 -22.90 -15.01
N ARG A 234 9.34 -21.68 -14.76
CA ARG A 234 8.54 -20.45 -14.88
C ARG A 234 8.05 -20.17 -16.30
N ARG A 235 8.65 -20.75 -17.32
CA ARG A 235 8.20 -20.64 -18.73
C ARG A 235 7.03 -21.57 -19.06
N TYR A 236 6.78 -22.55 -18.22
CA TYR A 236 5.66 -23.47 -18.37
C TYR A 236 4.33 -22.75 -18.18
N LYS A 237 3.44 -22.88 -19.14
CA LYS A 237 2.14 -22.17 -19.07
C LYS A 237 1.06 -22.97 -18.36
N GLY A 238 1.06 -24.30 -18.46
CA GLY A 238 0.16 -25.20 -17.75
C GLY A 238 -1.35 -24.99 -17.96
N THR A 239 -1.73 -23.99 -18.77
CA THR A 239 -3.12 -23.57 -18.98
C THR A 239 -3.36 -23.27 -20.46
N VAL A 240 -4.47 -23.74 -21.00
CA VAL A 240 -5.00 -23.35 -22.32
C VAL A 240 -6.36 -22.71 -22.14
N GLN A 241 -6.58 -21.58 -22.81
CA GLN A 241 -7.75 -20.72 -22.62
C GLN A 241 -8.66 -20.71 -23.84
N LYS A 242 -9.93 -20.34 -23.60
CA LYS A 242 -10.94 -20.08 -24.64
C LYS A 242 -11.26 -21.30 -25.53
N LEU A 243 -11.28 -22.48 -24.93
CA LEU A 243 -11.64 -23.70 -25.62
C LEU A 243 -13.16 -23.76 -25.81
N ASN A 244 -13.60 -23.93 -27.06
CA ASN A 244 -14.99 -23.85 -27.43
C ASN A 244 -15.49 -25.05 -28.27
N SER A 245 -14.68 -26.10 -28.38
CA SER A 245 -15.05 -27.35 -29.09
C SER A 245 -14.37 -28.57 -28.45
N GLU A 246 -15.03 -29.73 -28.52
CA GLU A 246 -14.52 -30.98 -28.00
C GLU A 246 -13.14 -31.35 -28.60
N ALA A 247 -12.95 -31.15 -29.92
CA ALA A 247 -11.68 -31.41 -30.56
C ALA A 247 -10.54 -30.56 -30.01
N ALA A 248 -10.79 -29.23 -29.80
CA ALA A 248 -9.81 -28.34 -29.22
C ALA A 248 -9.50 -28.70 -27.75
N ILE A 249 -10.47 -29.16 -26.99
CA ILE A 249 -10.29 -29.65 -25.62
C ILE A 249 -9.41 -30.88 -25.57
N MET A 250 -9.70 -31.87 -26.42
CA MET A 250 -8.91 -33.12 -26.49
C MET A 250 -7.46 -32.84 -26.88
N ASP A 251 -7.23 -31.97 -27.87
CA ASP A 251 -5.88 -31.59 -28.29
C ASP A 251 -5.15 -30.81 -27.21
N SER A 252 -5.86 -29.94 -26.50
CA SER A 252 -5.29 -29.17 -25.40
C SER A 252 -4.94 -30.03 -24.19
N CYS A 253 -5.77 -30.98 -23.81
CA CYS A 253 -5.45 -31.91 -22.72
C CYS A 253 -4.20 -32.76 -23.07
N ARG A 254 -4.08 -33.26 -24.31
CA ARG A 254 -2.86 -33.97 -24.75
C ARG A 254 -1.63 -33.08 -24.73
N TYR A 255 -1.74 -31.85 -25.26
CA TYR A 255 -0.67 -30.87 -25.25
C TYR A 255 -0.20 -30.55 -23.82
N LEU A 256 -1.13 -30.28 -22.91
CA LEU A 256 -0.83 -30.01 -21.50
C LEU A 256 -0.14 -31.21 -20.83
N MET A 257 -0.56 -32.41 -21.11
CA MET A 257 0.06 -33.65 -20.60
C MET A 257 1.51 -33.84 -21.10
N GLU A 258 1.78 -33.52 -22.35
CA GLU A 258 3.13 -33.61 -22.95
C GLU A 258 4.03 -32.50 -22.39
N GLU A 259 3.53 -31.29 -22.33
CA GLU A 259 4.25 -30.13 -21.75
C GLU A 259 4.63 -30.35 -20.28
N TYR A 260 3.68 -30.79 -19.46
CA TYR A 260 3.98 -31.00 -18.05
C TYR A 260 5.02 -32.11 -17.85
N LYS A 261 4.92 -33.25 -18.59
CA LYS A 261 5.90 -34.33 -18.49
C LYS A 261 7.30 -33.91 -18.90
N SER A 262 7.42 -32.99 -19.87
CA SER A 262 8.72 -32.48 -20.30
C SER A 262 9.37 -31.54 -19.29
N HIS A 263 8.57 -30.76 -18.55
CA HIS A 263 9.08 -29.78 -17.58
C HIS A 263 9.15 -30.33 -16.15
N PHE A 264 8.31 -31.31 -15.82
CA PHE A 264 8.16 -31.87 -14.46
C PHE A 264 8.09 -33.42 -14.50
N PRO A 265 9.13 -34.11 -15.01
CA PRO A 265 9.11 -35.56 -15.24
C PRO A 265 8.88 -36.38 -13.96
N GLU A 266 9.29 -35.84 -12.79
CA GLU A 266 9.17 -36.49 -11.48
C GLU A 266 7.87 -36.14 -10.75
N SER A 267 7.02 -35.28 -11.34
CA SER A 267 5.79 -34.81 -10.70
C SER A 267 4.61 -35.74 -10.98
N GLY A 268 3.82 -36.07 -9.96
CA GLY A 268 2.59 -36.82 -10.11
C GLY A 268 1.49 -35.97 -10.77
N PHE A 269 0.77 -36.57 -11.75
CA PHE A 269 -0.44 -35.98 -12.32
C PHE A 269 -1.61 -36.06 -11.31
N LEU A 270 -2.34 -34.97 -11.12
CA LEU A 270 -3.44 -34.86 -10.15
C LEU A 270 -4.79 -34.55 -10.84
N GLY A 271 -4.82 -34.33 -12.16
CA GLY A 271 -6.06 -34.01 -12.89
C GLY A 271 -6.01 -32.68 -13.63
N PHE A 272 -7.20 -32.19 -13.98
CA PHE A 272 -7.42 -30.91 -14.62
C PHE A 272 -8.33 -30.03 -13.78
N ALA A 273 -8.04 -28.72 -13.75
CA ALA A 273 -8.94 -27.69 -13.27
C ALA A 273 -9.61 -27.03 -14.47
N VAL A 274 -10.93 -27.08 -14.51
CA VAL A 274 -11.75 -26.53 -15.58
C VAL A 274 -12.49 -25.32 -15.05
N GLN A 275 -12.39 -24.20 -15.75
CA GLN A 275 -13.00 -22.92 -15.40
C GLN A 275 -13.74 -22.37 -16.61
N ARG A 276 -14.81 -21.59 -16.38
CA ARG A 276 -15.37 -20.78 -17.45
C ARG A 276 -14.33 -19.80 -17.94
N SER A 277 -14.21 -19.68 -19.27
CA SER A 277 -13.25 -18.73 -19.84
C SER A 277 -13.59 -17.31 -19.45
N TYR A 278 -12.64 -16.65 -18.84
CA TYR A 278 -12.80 -15.31 -18.34
C TYR A 278 -12.50 -14.29 -19.43
N GLN A 279 -13.42 -13.36 -19.67
CA GLN A 279 -13.09 -12.20 -20.50
C GLN A 279 -12.41 -11.16 -19.62
N HIS A 280 -11.12 -10.92 -19.86
CA HIS A 280 -10.38 -9.89 -19.19
C HIS A 280 -10.98 -8.52 -19.52
N VAL A 281 -11.51 -7.84 -18.53
CA VAL A 281 -11.84 -6.41 -18.67
C VAL A 281 -10.52 -5.65 -18.62
N GLY A 282 -10.08 -5.09 -19.74
CA GLY A 282 -8.88 -4.27 -19.84
C GLY A 282 -7.54 -5.00 -19.90
N GLY A 283 -7.49 -6.34 -19.82
CA GLY A 283 -6.23 -7.13 -20.01
C GLY A 283 -5.19 -6.96 -18.88
N ILE A 284 -5.59 -6.44 -17.71
CA ILE A 284 -4.70 -6.19 -16.59
C ILE A 284 -4.70 -7.42 -15.67
N GLU A 285 -3.53 -8.04 -15.51
CA GLU A 285 -3.33 -9.23 -14.68
C GLU A 285 -2.33 -8.92 -13.57
N PHE A 286 -2.74 -9.09 -12.32
CA PHE A 286 -1.88 -8.93 -11.15
C PHE A 286 -1.36 -10.27 -10.65
N SER A 287 -0.14 -10.25 -10.11
CA SER A 287 0.37 -11.28 -9.21
C SER A 287 0.51 -10.68 -7.82
N VAL A 288 -0.14 -11.29 -6.85
CA VAL A 288 -0.04 -10.93 -5.43
C VAL A 288 0.29 -12.17 -4.62
N GLY A 289 1.02 -12.02 -3.52
CA GLY A 289 1.37 -13.19 -2.75
C GLY A 289 2.22 -12.91 -1.52
N ILE A 290 2.72 -14.00 -0.97
CA ILE A 290 3.60 -14.04 0.20
C ILE A 290 4.85 -14.82 -0.19
N THR A 291 6.00 -14.32 0.20
CA THR A 291 7.27 -15.04 0.16
C THR A 291 7.96 -14.92 1.50
N ARG A 292 8.95 -15.76 1.77
CA ARG A 292 9.71 -15.72 3.02
C ARG A 292 11.15 -15.36 2.75
N ASP A 293 11.61 -14.31 3.36
CA ASP A 293 13.02 -13.93 3.43
C ASP A 293 13.69 -14.52 4.66
N ALA A 294 15.00 -14.78 4.57
CA ALA A 294 15.76 -15.39 5.67
C ALA A 294 15.96 -14.45 6.87
N LEU A 295 16.02 -13.13 6.63
CA LEU A 295 16.25 -12.09 7.64
C LEU A 295 14.95 -11.44 8.08
N PHE A 296 14.11 -11.08 7.11
CA PHE A 296 12.89 -10.29 7.34
C PHE A 296 11.64 -11.15 7.61
N GLY A 297 11.77 -12.49 7.50
CA GLY A 297 10.61 -13.37 7.64
C GLY A 297 9.63 -13.25 6.46
N PRO A 298 8.31 -13.29 6.71
CA PRO A 298 7.31 -13.20 5.65
C PRO A 298 7.26 -11.79 5.03
N LEU A 299 7.09 -11.75 3.70
CA LEU A 299 6.95 -10.55 2.89
C LEU A 299 5.69 -10.66 2.04
N VAL A 300 4.93 -9.59 1.94
CA VAL A 300 3.84 -9.46 0.98
C VAL A 300 4.41 -8.93 -0.33
N VAL A 301 4.03 -9.53 -1.46
CA VAL A 301 4.52 -9.21 -2.80
C VAL A 301 3.36 -8.79 -3.68
N CYS A 302 3.58 -7.78 -4.53
CA CYS A 302 2.62 -7.31 -5.53
C CYS A 302 3.35 -6.94 -6.82
N GLY A 303 2.76 -7.24 -7.97
CA GLY A 303 3.33 -6.88 -9.27
C GLY A 303 2.53 -7.40 -10.46
N ALA A 304 3.15 -7.39 -11.64
CA ALA A 304 2.56 -7.89 -12.87
C ALA A 304 2.46 -9.42 -12.88
N ALA A 305 1.42 -9.96 -13.54
CA ALA A 305 1.22 -11.39 -13.78
C ALA A 305 1.37 -11.75 -15.28
N GLY A 306 1.26 -13.03 -15.59
CA GLY A 306 1.21 -13.55 -16.96
C GLY A 306 2.50 -13.36 -17.76
N ALA A 307 2.37 -13.14 -19.06
CA ALA A 307 3.52 -12.94 -19.96
C ALA A 307 4.34 -11.68 -19.62
N GLN A 308 3.76 -10.73 -18.92
CA GLN A 308 4.40 -9.47 -18.52
C GLN A 308 5.50 -9.68 -17.46
N ILE A 309 5.41 -10.73 -16.64
CA ILE A 309 6.43 -11.08 -15.63
C ILE A 309 7.82 -11.27 -16.25
N ASN A 310 7.90 -11.80 -17.47
CA ASN A 310 9.16 -12.10 -18.15
C ASN A 310 9.84 -10.86 -18.75
N VAL A 311 9.10 -9.76 -18.89
CA VAL A 311 9.55 -8.53 -19.55
C VAL A 311 9.77 -7.40 -18.55
N MET A 312 9.04 -7.39 -17.42
CA MET A 312 9.05 -6.30 -16.46
C MET A 312 9.37 -6.82 -15.06
N THR A 313 10.39 -6.26 -14.43
CA THR A 313 10.70 -6.46 -13.00
C THR A 313 9.81 -5.59 -12.12
N ASP A 314 8.50 -5.62 -12.34
CA ASP A 314 7.53 -4.77 -11.64
C ASP A 314 7.04 -5.44 -10.35
N ARG A 315 7.97 -5.84 -9.48
CA ARG A 315 7.63 -6.43 -8.18
C ARG A 315 8.00 -5.49 -7.05
N GLN A 316 7.03 -5.28 -6.18
CA GLN A 316 7.21 -4.52 -4.95
C GLN A 316 6.93 -5.43 -3.76
N ILE A 317 7.63 -5.17 -2.66
CA ILE A 317 7.52 -5.95 -1.43
C ILE A 317 7.21 -5.03 -0.25
N ALA A 318 6.50 -5.58 0.73
CA ALA A 318 6.25 -4.92 2.02
C ALA A 318 6.29 -5.92 3.18
N LEU A 319 6.61 -5.42 4.36
CA LEU A 319 6.58 -6.19 5.61
C LEU A 319 5.15 -6.24 6.17
N PRO A 320 4.61 -7.43 6.52
CA PRO A 320 3.38 -7.52 7.29
C PRO A 320 3.63 -7.07 8.75
N PRO A 321 2.61 -6.55 9.44
CA PRO A 321 1.21 -6.36 9.02
C PRO A 321 1.01 -5.15 8.10
N LEU A 322 0.09 -5.27 7.13
CA LEU A 322 -0.34 -4.18 6.29
C LEU A 322 -1.70 -3.65 6.73
N ASN A 323 -1.87 -2.34 6.65
CA ASN A 323 -3.16 -1.67 6.64
C ASN A 323 -3.48 -1.14 5.23
N MET A 324 -4.66 -0.54 5.04
CA MET A 324 -5.09 -0.02 3.73
C MET A 324 -4.16 1.06 3.17
N VAL A 325 -3.57 1.90 4.02
CA VAL A 325 -2.62 2.95 3.61
C VAL A 325 -1.35 2.33 3.05
N LEU A 326 -0.75 1.37 3.79
CA LEU A 326 0.47 0.68 3.38
C LEU A 326 0.25 -0.20 2.14
N ALA A 327 -0.90 -0.85 2.03
CA ALA A 327 -1.26 -1.66 0.87
C ALA A 327 -1.41 -0.80 -0.40
N ARG A 328 -2.10 0.35 -0.31
CA ARG A 328 -2.19 1.33 -1.41
C ARG A 328 -0.82 1.87 -1.80
N GLU A 329 0.05 2.13 -0.82
CA GLU A 329 1.41 2.59 -1.08
C GLU A 329 2.27 1.53 -1.77
N LEU A 330 2.14 0.26 -1.37
CA LEU A 330 2.80 -0.87 -2.03
C LEU A 330 2.37 -0.97 -3.50
N LEU A 331 1.05 -0.97 -3.75
CA LEU A 331 0.48 -1.03 -5.10
C LEU A 331 0.93 0.14 -5.97
N ARG A 332 0.94 1.36 -5.43
CA ARG A 332 1.30 2.58 -6.14
C ARG A 332 2.74 2.60 -6.65
N ARG A 333 3.64 1.82 -6.07
CA ARG A 333 5.03 1.66 -6.52
C ARG A 333 5.15 0.76 -7.74
N THR A 334 4.09 0.02 -8.11
CA THR A 334 4.07 -0.85 -9.27
C THR A 334 3.70 -0.08 -10.55
N TYR A 335 4.18 -0.55 -11.69
CA TYR A 335 3.71 -0.06 -13.00
C TYR A 335 2.23 -0.40 -13.22
N MET A 336 1.79 -1.51 -12.64
CA MET A 336 0.41 -1.98 -12.71
C MET A 336 -0.59 -0.96 -12.15
N TYR A 337 -0.18 -0.15 -11.17
CA TYR A 337 -1.01 0.95 -10.66
C TYR A 337 -1.34 1.99 -11.73
N LYS A 338 -0.36 2.34 -12.60
CA LYS A 338 -0.59 3.25 -13.72
C LYS A 338 -1.55 2.66 -14.72
N LEU A 339 -1.37 1.37 -15.06
CA LEU A 339 -2.29 0.66 -15.96
C LEU A 339 -3.72 0.63 -15.42
N LEU A 340 -3.91 0.40 -14.12
CA LEU A 340 -5.25 0.49 -13.50
C LEU A 340 -5.85 1.88 -13.68
N LYS A 341 -5.09 2.94 -13.40
CA LYS A 341 -5.58 4.31 -13.53
C LYS A 341 -5.96 4.69 -14.96
N GLU A 342 -5.21 4.21 -15.95
CA GLU A 342 -5.37 4.59 -17.36
C GLU A 342 -6.38 3.72 -18.10
N HIS A 343 -6.51 2.45 -17.74
CA HIS A 343 -7.24 1.46 -18.54
C HIS A 343 -8.39 0.76 -17.81
N SER A 344 -8.51 0.90 -16.49
CA SER A 344 -9.67 0.36 -15.77
C SER A 344 -10.91 1.20 -15.99
N LEU A 345 -12.07 0.55 -16.04
CA LEU A 345 -13.38 1.21 -16.08
C LEU A 345 -13.76 1.82 -14.72
N LYS A 346 -13.20 1.27 -13.62
CA LYS A 346 -13.47 1.69 -12.24
C LYS A 346 -12.17 1.73 -11.42
N PRO A 347 -11.25 2.64 -11.74
CA PRO A 347 -9.89 2.63 -11.17
C PRO A 347 -9.85 2.63 -9.65
N GLU A 348 -10.67 3.43 -8.99
CA GLU A 348 -10.64 3.55 -7.52
C GLU A 348 -11.20 2.29 -6.82
N GLU A 349 -12.24 1.66 -7.40
CA GLU A 349 -12.79 0.40 -6.89
C GLU A 349 -11.77 -0.73 -7.05
N ASP A 350 -11.10 -0.83 -8.19
CA ASP A 350 -10.09 -1.86 -8.47
C ASP A 350 -8.84 -1.68 -7.60
N ILE A 351 -8.36 -0.44 -7.44
CA ILE A 351 -7.24 -0.12 -6.53
C ILE A 351 -7.60 -0.52 -5.10
N ARG A 352 -8.83 -0.25 -4.67
CA ARG A 352 -9.32 -0.65 -3.36
C ARG A 352 -9.34 -2.18 -3.21
N ALA A 353 -9.88 -2.90 -4.19
CA ALA A 353 -9.98 -4.36 -4.17
C ALA A 353 -8.60 -5.06 -4.10
N VAL A 354 -7.60 -4.55 -4.86
CA VAL A 354 -6.21 -5.05 -4.74
C VAL A 354 -5.65 -4.75 -3.35
N SER A 355 -5.88 -3.55 -2.84
CA SER A 355 -5.37 -3.15 -1.52
C SER A 355 -5.98 -4.01 -0.41
N GLU A 356 -7.28 -4.29 -0.45
CA GLU A 356 -7.96 -5.19 0.46
C GLU A 356 -7.39 -6.61 0.37
N THR A 357 -7.13 -7.11 -0.84
CA THR A 357 -6.49 -8.41 -1.05
C THR A 357 -5.09 -8.46 -0.41
N LEU A 358 -4.29 -7.40 -0.55
CA LEU A 358 -2.94 -7.32 0.05
C LEU A 358 -3.01 -7.29 1.59
N VAL A 359 -3.96 -6.56 2.17
CA VAL A 359 -4.21 -6.56 3.62
C VAL A 359 -4.61 -7.95 4.09
N THR A 360 -5.51 -8.61 3.36
CA THR A 360 -5.94 -9.99 3.66
C THR A 360 -4.77 -10.99 3.59
N LEU A 361 -3.92 -10.91 2.57
CA LEU A 361 -2.71 -11.74 2.49
C LEU A 361 -1.77 -11.51 3.67
N SER A 362 -1.61 -10.26 4.06
CA SER A 362 -0.84 -9.91 5.25
C SER A 362 -1.42 -10.55 6.52
N GLN A 363 -2.74 -10.59 6.65
CA GLN A 363 -3.39 -11.25 7.78
C GLN A 363 -3.26 -12.77 7.73
N ILE A 364 -3.39 -13.38 6.55
CA ILE A 364 -3.21 -14.83 6.36
C ILE A 364 -1.85 -15.29 6.90
N VAL A 365 -0.77 -14.58 6.59
CA VAL A 365 0.58 -15.00 7.02
C VAL A 365 0.82 -14.76 8.51
N ILE A 366 0.11 -13.84 9.12
CA ILE A 366 0.13 -13.63 10.58
C ILE A 366 -0.60 -14.77 11.29
N ASP A 367 -1.78 -15.11 10.81
CA ASP A 367 -2.61 -16.16 11.40
C ASP A 367 -2.06 -17.57 11.15
N ILE A 368 -1.36 -17.77 10.02
CA ILE A 368 -0.81 -19.07 9.61
C ILE A 368 0.70 -18.92 9.33
N PRO A 369 1.51 -18.82 10.37
CA PRO A 369 2.94 -18.58 10.23
C PRO A 369 3.71 -19.74 9.59
N GLU A 370 3.06 -20.90 9.40
CA GLU A 370 3.59 -22.03 8.66
C GLU A 370 3.62 -21.80 7.14
N ILE A 371 2.92 -20.81 6.60
CA ILE A 371 2.99 -20.48 5.17
C ILE A 371 4.39 -19.97 4.86
N LYS A 372 5.07 -20.71 3.97
CA LYS A 372 6.37 -20.34 3.40
C LYS A 372 6.19 -19.45 2.17
N GLY A 373 5.21 -19.77 1.35
CA GLY A 373 4.87 -19.02 0.14
C GLY A 373 3.39 -19.18 -0.19
N LEU A 374 2.78 -18.12 -0.67
CA LEU A 374 1.44 -18.09 -1.22
C LEU A 374 1.47 -17.21 -2.46
N GLU A 375 0.87 -17.66 -3.54
CA GLU A 375 0.76 -16.86 -4.76
C GLU A 375 -0.64 -16.95 -5.34
N ILE A 376 -1.18 -15.81 -5.71
CA ILE A 376 -2.37 -15.63 -6.50
C ILE A 376 -1.95 -15.00 -7.82
N SER A 377 -2.02 -15.78 -8.92
CA SER A 377 -1.56 -15.31 -10.24
C SER A 377 -2.32 -16.05 -11.36
N PRO A 378 -3.15 -15.34 -12.16
CA PRO A 378 -3.49 -13.93 -12.02
C PRO A 378 -4.57 -13.65 -10.96
N LEU A 379 -4.56 -12.45 -10.43
CA LEU A 379 -5.68 -11.78 -9.80
C LEU A 379 -6.33 -10.88 -10.86
N LEU A 380 -7.59 -11.10 -11.15
CA LEU A 380 -8.37 -10.41 -12.19
C LEU A 380 -9.45 -9.53 -11.57
N PHE A 381 -10.07 -8.68 -12.39
CA PHE A 381 -11.17 -7.82 -11.98
C PHE A 381 -12.45 -8.14 -12.76
N ASN A 382 -13.56 -8.13 -12.05
CA ASN A 382 -14.90 -8.23 -12.62
C ASN A 382 -15.85 -7.23 -11.95
N GLU A 383 -17.14 -7.29 -12.27
CA GLU A 383 -18.16 -6.42 -11.67
C GLU A 383 -18.27 -6.59 -10.13
N GLN A 384 -17.77 -7.69 -9.58
CA GLN A 384 -17.81 -8.03 -8.15
C GLN A 384 -16.50 -7.68 -7.42
N GLY A 385 -15.51 -7.16 -8.14
CA GLY A 385 -14.19 -6.79 -7.60
C GLY A 385 -13.07 -7.73 -8.03
N ALA A 386 -12.06 -7.89 -7.15
CA ALA A 386 -10.90 -8.74 -7.42
C ALA A 386 -11.23 -10.22 -7.27
N VAL A 387 -10.79 -11.05 -8.23
CA VAL A 387 -11.04 -12.50 -8.27
C VAL A 387 -9.75 -13.26 -8.50
N ALA A 388 -9.42 -14.18 -7.61
CA ALA A 388 -8.26 -15.04 -7.72
C ALA A 388 -8.53 -16.22 -8.69
N VAL A 389 -7.62 -16.41 -9.65
CA VAL A 389 -7.75 -17.49 -10.64
C VAL A 389 -6.92 -18.70 -10.23
N ASN A 390 -5.61 -18.56 -10.17
CA ASN A 390 -4.72 -19.63 -9.71
C ASN A 390 -4.13 -19.29 -8.36
N ILE A 391 -4.11 -20.28 -7.48
CA ILE A 391 -3.65 -20.12 -6.10
C ILE A 391 -2.74 -21.29 -5.78
N ALA A 392 -1.55 -20.98 -5.29
CA ALA A 392 -0.57 -21.96 -4.83
C ALA A 392 -0.07 -21.59 -3.43
N ILE A 393 0.01 -22.59 -2.52
CA ILE A 393 0.44 -22.37 -1.14
C ILE A 393 1.45 -23.45 -0.73
N ASN A 394 2.62 -22.99 -0.30
CA ASN A 394 3.65 -23.81 0.33
C ASN A 394 3.71 -23.58 1.83
N LEU A 395 3.95 -24.67 2.55
CA LEU A 395 4.09 -24.69 4.00
C LEU A 395 5.53 -24.98 4.41
N ALA A 396 5.86 -24.72 5.66
CA ALA A 396 7.13 -25.09 6.28
C ALA A 396 6.88 -25.61 7.70
N ASP A 397 7.72 -26.53 8.18
CA ASP A 397 7.68 -27.03 9.55
C ASP A 397 7.91 -25.93 10.59
N LYS A 398 8.80 -25.01 10.25
CA LYS A 398 9.12 -23.91 11.15
C LYS A 398 8.27 -22.70 10.81
N PRO A 399 7.48 -22.19 11.77
CA PRO A 399 6.70 -20.98 11.56
C PRO A 399 7.61 -19.78 11.25
N GLY A 400 7.17 -18.93 10.33
CA GLY A 400 7.82 -17.64 10.05
C GLY A 400 7.33 -16.61 11.06
N ARG A 401 8.24 -15.83 11.63
CA ARG A 401 7.85 -14.71 12.49
C ARG A 401 7.97 -13.41 11.71
N PRO A 402 6.90 -12.58 11.66
CA PRO A 402 7.01 -11.23 11.16
C PRO A 402 8.03 -10.45 12.00
N ILE A 403 8.81 -9.59 11.35
CA ILE A 403 9.74 -8.72 12.06
C ILE A 403 9.02 -7.56 12.76
N ILE A 404 7.87 -7.17 12.25
CA ILE A 404 6.96 -6.20 12.88
C ILE A 404 5.92 -7.00 13.65
N GLN A 405 5.80 -6.75 14.95
CA GLN A 405 4.82 -7.44 15.77
C GLN A 405 3.39 -7.09 15.34
N PRO A 406 2.56 -8.09 15.03
CA PRO A 406 1.17 -7.85 14.71
C PRO A 406 0.38 -7.40 15.95
N TYR A 407 -0.80 -6.83 15.70
CA TYR A 407 -1.74 -6.49 16.77
C TYR A 407 -2.08 -7.71 17.63
N PRO A 408 -1.83 -7.67 18.96
CA PRO A 408 -2.01 -8.80 19.85
C PRO A 408 -3.48 -8.95 20.30
N ARG A 409 -4.32 -9.55 19.44
CA ARG A 409 -5.77 -9.73 19.68
C ARG A 409 -6.09 -10.56 20.91
N GLU A 410 -5.22 -11.47 21.30
CA GLU A 410 -5.35 -12.30 22.49
C GLU A 410 -5.39 -11.49 23.79
N LEU A 411 -4.99 -10.22 23.73
CA LEU A 411 -5.02 -9.31 24.87
C LEU A 411 -6.34 -8.53 24.97
N GLU A 412 -7.28 -8.71 24.06
CA GLU A 412 -8.61 -8.09 24.15
C GLU A 412 -9.44 -8.72 25.28
N GLU A 413 -10.08 -7.90 26.09
CA GLU A 413 -10.86 -8.35 27.22
C GLU A 413 -12.07 -7.47 27.48
N TRP A 414 -13.22 -8.11 27.68
CA TRP A 414 -14.44 -7.42 28.11
C TRP A 414 -14.54 -7.43 29.62
N ILE A 415 -14.70 -6.25 30.21
CA ILE A 415 -14.93 -6.09 31.64
C ILE A 415 -16.26 -5.38 31.91
N VAL A 416 -16.77 -5.53 33.12
CA VAL A 416 -17.91 -4.78 33.64
C VAL A 416 -17.43 -3.90 34.77
N LEU A 417 -17.65 -2.61 34.67
CA LEU A 417 -17.25 -1.66 35.70
C LEU A 417 -18.08 -1.88 36.97
N PRO A 418 -17.46 -1.95 38.17
CA PRO A 418 -18.13 -2.46 39.36
C PRO A 418 -19.22 -1.53 39.93
N LYS A 419 -19.17 -0.23 39.62
CA LYS A 419 -20.16 0.72 40.15
C LYS A 419 -21.28 1.03 39.16
N SER A 420 -20.94 1.38 37.93
CA SER A 420 -21.91 1.73 36.88
C SER A 420 -22.54 0.50 36.20
N GLY A 421 -21.91 -0.68 36.31
CA GLY A 421 -22.32 -1.85 35.54
C GLY A 421 -22.06 -1.72 34.03
N ARG A 422 -21.38 -0.66 33.59
CA ARG A 422 -21.07 -0.41 32.19
C ARG A 422 -20.09 -1.45 31.66
N ARG A 423 -20.42 -2.03 30.51
CA ARG A 423 -19.55 -2.97 29.80
C ARG A 423 -18.53 -2.22 28.97
N VAL A 424 -17.26 -2.55 29.12
CA VAL A 424 -16.11 -1.88 28.48
C VAL A 424 -15.17 -2.93 27.92
N ILE A 425 -14.67 -2.73 26.71
CA ILE A 425 -13.58 -3.52 26.16
C ILE A 425 -12.24 -2.86 26.52
N ILE A 426 -11.32 -3.61 27.12
CA ILE A 426 -9.93 -3.22 27.26
C ILE A 426 -9.16 -3.97 26.17
N ARG A 427 -8.49 -3.24 25.28
CA ARG A 427 -7.74 -3.80 24.19
C ARG A 427 -6.51 -2.94 23.84
N PRO A 428 -5.49 -3.51 23.17
CA PRO A 428 -4.41 -2.71 22.60
C PRO A 428 -4.96 -1.64 21.67
N VAL A 429 -4.27 -0.51 21.59
CA VAL A 429 -4.65 0.60 20.70
C VAL A 429 -4.39 0.22 19.24
N LEU A 430 -5.26 0.64 18.34
CA LEU A 430 -5.09 0.55 16.89
C LEU A 430 -4.86 1.95 16.29
N ALA A 431 -4.25 2.03 15.11
CA ALA A 431 -4.07 3.28 14.40
C ALA A 431 -5.41 3.95 14.06
N GLU A 432 -6.45 3.15 13.83
CA GLU A 432 -7.83 3.59 13.56
C GLU A 432 -8.51 4.27 14.76
N ASP A 433 -7.96 4.12 15.95
CA ASP A 433 -8.48 4.76 17.17
C ASP A 433 -8.13 6.26 17.26
N GLU A 434 -7.34 6.79 16.32
CA GLU A 434 -6.88 8.19 16.32
C GLU A 434 -8.00 9.19 16.60
N PRO A 435 -9.17 9.15 15.93
CA PRO A 435 -10.22 10.11 16.18
C PRO A 435 -10.81 10.04 17.60
N ALA A 436 -11.05 8.82 18.10
CA ALA A 436 -11.59 8.58 19.44
C ALA A 436 -10.56 8.96 20.53
N HIS A 437 -9.29 8.65 20.28
CA HIS A 437 -8.19 8.94 21.18
C HIS A 437 -7.92 10.46 21.28
N ARG A 438 -8.03 11.19 20.16
CA ARG A 438 -7.98 12.65 20.12
C ARG A 438 -9.11 13.26 20.96
N ALA A 439 -10.35 12.84 20.69
CA ALA A 439 -11.52 13.31 21.43
C ALA A 439 -11.37 13.03 22.93
N PHE A 440 -10.85 11.85 23.30
CA PHE A 440 -10.57 11.52 24.70
C PHE A 440 -9.63 12.53 25.37
N HIS A 441 -8.53 12.91 24.72
CA HIS A 441 -7.59 13.89 25.29
C HIS A 441 -8.16 15.31 25.34
N GLU A 442 -8.91 15.74 24.33
CA GLU A 442 -9.50 17.08 24.26
C GLU A 442 -10.63 17.29 25.28
N LEU A 443 -11.29 16.22 25.71
CA LEU A 443 -12.35 16.25 26.71
C LEU A 443 -11.84 16.23 28.16
N GLN A 444 -10.54 16.06 28.38
CA GLN A 444 -9.95 16.02 29.72
C GLN A 444 -9.84 17.43 30.35
N SER A 445 -9.89 17.49 31.68
CA SER A 445 -9.61 18.73 32.40
C SER A 445 -8.16 19.17 32.21
N PRO A 446 -7.88 20.50 32.28
CA PRO A 446 -6.52 21.02 32.23
C PRO A 446 -5.60 20.42 33.30
N GLU A 447 -6.16 20.05 34.43
CA GLU A 447 -5.43 19.43 35.54
C GLU A 447 -5.01 17.99 35.16
N SER A 448 -5.91 17.18 34.59
CA SER A 448 -5.64 15.83 34.14
C SER A 448 -4.57 15.82 33.03
N ILE A 449 -4.64 16.77 32.10
CA ILE A 449 -3.62 16.96 31.05
C ILE A 449 -2.27 17.33 31.66
N ARG A 450 -2.24 18.24 32.61
CA ARG A 450 -1.00 18.64 33.29
C ARG A 450 -0.34 17.47 34.02
N TYR A 451 -1.11 16.65 34.73
CA TYR A 451 -0.56 15.46 35.42
C TYR A 451 -0.01 14.46 34.46
N ARG A 452 -0.61 14.29 33.25
CA ARG A 452 -0.18 13.32 32.26
C ARG A 452 1.05 13.77 31.46
N PHE A 453 1.10 15.06 31.06
CA PHE A 453 2.10 15.58 30.12
C PHE A 453 3.07 16.57 30.77
N PHE A 454 2.93 16.86 32.06
CA PHE A 454 3.73 17.83 32.81
C PHE A 454 3.71 19.24 32.22
N GLN A 455 2.76 19.55 31.35
CA GLN A 455 2.56 20.85 30.72
C GLN A 455 1.08 21.08 30.40
N TYR A 456 0.71 22.35 30.27
CA TYR A 456 -0.62 22.70 29.78
C TYR A 456 -0.66 22.58 28.27
N ARG A 457 -1.51 21.69 27.75
CA ARG A 457 -1.69 21.48 26.33
C ARG A 457 -3.19 21.47 26.00
N LYS A 458 -3.61 22.40 25.14
CA LYS A 458 -5.02 22.62 24.84
C LYS A 458 -5.48 21.89 23.56
N HIS A 459 -4.56 21.68 22.64
CA HIS A 459 -4.80 21.02 21.37
C HIS A 459 -3.70 20.00 21.08
N PHE A 460 -4.12 18.88 20.52
CA PHE A 460 -3.22 17.84 20.06
C PHE A 460 -3.22 17.87 18.52
N SER A 461 -2.05 18.04 17.92
CA SER A 461 -1.91 17.96 16.48
C SER A 461 -2.19 16.53 15.99
N ARG A 462 -2.40 16.38 14.69
CA ARG A 462 -2.59 15.05 14.10
C ARG A 462 -1.35 14.17 14.30
N GLU A 463 -0.16 14.76 14.19
CA GLU A 463 1.11 14.11 14.43
C GLU A 463 1.24 13.61 15.88
N ASP A 464 0.83 14.42 16.86
CA ASP A 464 0.87 14.03 18.27
C ASP A 464 0.02 12.78 18.52
N VAL A 465 -1.22 12.77 17.99
CA VAL A 465 -2.14 11.64 18.23
C VAL A 465 -1.72 10.41 17.42
N ALA A 466 -1.23 10.59 16.20
CA ALA A 466 -0.70 9.49 15.41
C ALA A 466 0.43 8.76 16.15
N GLN A 467 1.36 9.49 16.79
CA GLN A 467 2.42 8.91 17.64
C GLN A 467 1.88 8.19 18.89
N MET A 468 0.67 8.51 19.32
CA MET A 468 0.06 7.85 20.47
C MET A 468 -0.60 6.51 20.12
N VAL A 469 -1.07 6.36 18.89
CA VAL A 469 -1.85 5.19 18.43
C VAL A 469 -1.08 4.28 17.47
N GLN A 470 -0.09 4.79 16.75
CA GLN A 470 0.77 4.00 15.85
C GLN A 470 2.03 3.59 16.63
N ILE A 471 1.95 2.50 17.35
CA ILE A 471 3.00 2.02 18.27
C ILE A 471 3.69 0.76 17.77
N ASP A 472 4.89 0.53 18.23
CA ASP A 472 5.63 -0.72 18.07
C ASP A 472 5.33 -1.61 19.29
N TYR A 473 4.47 -2.62 19.10
CA TYR A 473 4.04 -3.54 20.17
C TYR A 473 5.19 -4.33 20.83
N ASP A 474 6.38 -4.32 20.23
CA ASP A 474 7.58 -4.94 20.82
C ASP A 474 8.19 -4.07 21.94
N ARG A 475 8.01 -2.75 21.87
CA ARG A 475 8.63 -1.77 22.78
C ARG A 475 7.64 -0.93 23.56
N GLU A 476 6.45 -0.80 23.01
CA GLU A 476 5.37 -0.02 23.61
C GLU A 476 4.11 -0.86 23.69
N MET A 477 3.42 -0.73 24.80
CA MET A 477 2.06 -1.25 24.92
C MET A 477 1.14 -0.14 25.37
N VAL A 478 0.06 0.05 24.64
CA VAL A 478 -1.01 0.95 25.00
C VAL A 478 -2.31 0.19 25.02
N PHE A 479 -2.93 0.08 26.19
CA PHE A 479 -4.31 -0.39 26.28
C PHE A 479 -5.25 0.80 26.34
N ILE A 480 -6.33 0.72 25.60
CA ILE A 480 -7.46 1.64 25.67
C ILE A 480 -8.69 0.90 26.21
N ALA A 481 -9.51 1.64 26.90
CA ALA A 481 -10.80 1.17 27.38
C ALA A 481 -11.89 1.86 26.58
N ASN A 482 -12.56 1.12 25.71
CA ASN A 482 -13.61 1.62 24.81
C ASN A 482 -14.98 1.09 25.21
N ALA A 483 -15.99 1.91 24.99
CA ALA A 483 -17.38 1.52 25.10
C ALA A 483 -18.22 2.16 23.99
N PRO A 484 -19.38 1.60 23.63
CA PRO A 484 -20.31 2.27 22.74
C PRO A 484 -20.70 3.63 23.29
N ARG A 485 -20.80 4.63 22.43
CA ARG A 485 -21.28 5.96 22.78
C ARG A 485 -22.74 5.91 23.21
N GLU A 486 -23.14 6.82 24.08
CA GLU A 486 -24.52 6.93 24.56
C GLU A 486 -25.51 7.32 23.44
N ASP A 487 -25.02 8.02 22.41
CA ASP A 487 -25.79 8.38 21.21
C ASP A 487 -25.94 7.21 20.19
N GLY A 488 -25.24 6.10 20.42
CA GLY A 488 -25.26 4.92 19.54
C GLY A 488 -24.41 5.04 18.28
N GLU A 489 -23.71 6.15 18.08
CA GLU A 489 -22.86 6.39 16.91
C GLU A 489 -21.37 6.17 17.25
N GLY A 490 -20.92 4.90 17.15
CA GLY A 490 -19.52 4.54 17.30
C GLY A 490 -19.07 4.27 18.74
N GLU A 491 -17.77 4.25 18.96
CA GLU A 491 -17.12 4.01 20.25
C GLU A 491 -16.53 5.29 20.84
N GLU A 492 -16.43 5.35 22.15
CA GLU A 492 -15.68 6.36 22.88
C GLU A 492 -14.59 5.72 23.74
N THR A 493 -13.44 6.39 23.82
CA THR A 493 -12.35 6.01 24.72
C THR A 493 -12.62 6.59 26.11
N LEU A 494 -12.65 5.70 27.11
CA LEU A 494 -12.91 6.06 28.50
C LEU A 494 -11.65 6.13 29.35
N GLY A 495 -10.59 5.51 28.89
CA GLY A 495 -9.31 5.50 29.58
C GLY A 495 -8.22 4.87 28.74
N THR A 496 -6.98 5.14 29.12
CA THR A 496 -5.78 4.58 28.49
C THR A 496 -4.70 4.33 29.53
N VAL A 497 -3.93 3.28 29.31
CA VAL A 497 -2.66 3.04 29.99
C VAL A 497 -1.58 2.74 28.97
N ARG A 498 -0.42 3.35 29.13
CA ARG A 498 0.72 3.21 28.21
C ARG A 498 1.96 2.80 28.99
N THR A 499 2.73 1.87 28.41
CA THR A 499 4.11 1.62 28.84
C THR A 499 5.03 1.87 27.67
N TRP A 500 6.22 2.37 27.97
CA TRP A 500 7.31 2.53 27.02
C TRP A 500 8.59 1.97 27.63
N THR A 501 9.24 1.06 26.90
CA THR A 501 10.43 0.35 27.37
C THR A 501 11.68 0.99 26.74
N ASP A 502 12.74 1.11 27.51
CA ASP A 502 14.02 1.60 27.06
C ASP A 502 14.68 0.65 26.03
N ALA A 503 15.74 1.14 25.38
CA ALA A 503 16.43 0.37 24.34
C ALA A 503 17.03 -0.95 24.82
N ASP A 504 17.37 -1.03 26.11
CA ASP A 504 18.01 -2.19 26.74
C ASP A 504 17.00 -3.17 27.36
N ASN A 505 15.70 -2.84 27.30
CA ASN A 505 14.59 -3.60 27.91
C ASN A 505 14.75 -3.84 29.43
N LEU A 506 15.39 -2.91 30.13
CA LEU A 506 15.65 -2.99 31.55
C LEU A 506 14.69 -2.13 32.39
N GLN A 507 14.14 -1.08 31.81
CA GLN A 507 13.24 -0.16 32.47
C GLN A 507 12.05 0.17 31.57
N CYS A 508 10.88 0.33 32.17
CA CYS A 508 9.73 0.85 31.47
C CYS A 508 9.09 2.00 32.27
N GLU A 509 8.69 3.03 31.54
CA GLU A 509 7.81 4.07 32.07
C GLU A 509 6.37 3.69 31.79
N PHE A 510 5.48 4.01 32.73
CA PHE A 510 4.05 3.85 32.52
C PHE A 510 3.27 5.10 32.82
N ALA A 511 2.15 5.25 32.17
CA ALA A 511 1.21 6.32 32.45
C ALA A 511 -0.23 5.83 32.26
N VAL A 512 -1.09 6.16 33.19
CA VAL A 512 -2.53 5.86 33.14
C VAL A 512 -3.34 7.15 33.15
N MET A 513 -4.38 7.19 32.32
CA MET A 513 -5.33 8.30 32.27
C MET A 513 -6.74 7.76 32.08
N VAL A 514 -7.66 8.28 32.87
CA VAL A 514 -9.08 7.90 32.82
C VAL A 514 -9.90 9.15 32.61
N HIS A 515 -10.92 9.07 31.78
CA HIS A 515 -11.85 10.18 31.54
C HIS A 515 -12.40 10.71 32.87
N ASP A 516 -12.45 12.03 33.04
CA ASP A 516 -12.84 12.65 34.31
C ASP A 516 -14.20 12.14 34.83
N LYS A 517 -15.17 11.88 33.95
CA LYS A 517 -16.48 11.31 34.30
C LYS A 517 -16.42 9.86 34.80
N MET A 518 -15.34 9.14 34.53
CA MET A 518 -15.14 7.73 34.90
C MET A 518 -14.25 7.56 36.14
N LYS A 519 -13.83 8.66 36.74
CA LYS A 519 -13.03 8.61 37.96
C LYS A 519 -13.82 7.99 39.13
N GLY A 520 -13.18 7.05 39.82
CA GLY A 520 -13.80 6.33 40.92
C GLY A 520 -14.62 5.09 40.51
N GLU A 521 -14.74 4.78 39.22
CA GLU A 521 -15.43 3.59 38.68
C GLU A 521 -14.57 2.30 38.71
N GLY A 522 -13.31 2.41 39.12
CA GLY A 522 -12.38 1.26 39.13
C GLY A 522 -11.63 1.06 37.80
N LEU A 523 -11.94 1.85 36.76
CA LEU A 523 -11.34 1.68 35.43
C LEU A 523 -9.81 1.82 35.43
N GLY A 524 -9.26 2.79 36.17
CA GLY A 524 -7.80 2.97 36.28
C GLY A 524 -7.09 1.76 36.88
N VAL A 525 -7.72 1.10 37.86
CA VAL A 525 -7.20 -0.14 38.46
C VAL A 525 -7.24 -1.28 37.45
N ALA A 526 -8.35 -1.44 36.72
CA ALA A 526 -8.48 -2.47 35.68
C ALA A 526 -7.44 -2.31 34.56
N LEU A 527 -7.22 -1.08 34.09
CA LEU A 527 -6.19 -0.75 33.10
C LEU A 527 -4.79 -1.09 33.60
N MET A 528 -4.47 -0.75 34.87
CA MET A 528 -3.17 -1.09 35.46
C MET A 528 -3.00 -2.61 35.64
N GLN A 529 -4.03 -3.32 36.07
CA GLN A 529 -3.99 -4.78 36.20
C GLN A 529 -3.79 -5.47 34.85
N LYS A 530 -4.37 -4.91 33.79
CA LYS A 530 -4.17 -5.42 32.42
C LYS A 530 -2.75 -5.20 31.90
N MET A 531 -2.10 -4.13 32.35
CA MET A 531 -0.74 -3.76 31.93
C MET A 531 0.35 -4.58 32.65
N ILE A 532 0.10 -5.04 33.86
CA ILE A 532 1.03 -5.84 34.69
C ILE A 532 0.91 -7.33 34.32
#